data_2c2afca56d79785b23d2f49b88005be9
#
_entry.id   2c2afca56d79785b23d2f49b88005be9
#
_cell.length_a   1.000
_cell.length_b   1.000
_cell.length_c   1.000
_cell.angle_alpha   90.00
_cell.angle_beta   90.00
_cell.angle_gamma   90.00
#
_symmetry.space_group_name_H-M   'P 1'
#
loop_
_entity.id
_entity.type
_entity.pdbx_description
1 polymer ?
#
loop_
_entity_poly.entity_id
_entity_poly.type
_entity_poly.pdbx_seq_one_letter_code
_entity_poly.pdbx_strand_id
1 'polypeptide(L)'
;MNIPLFGNLLDLPAGVTRPTWVVLDVTGDYPERQPTQPLAALLNKAETVEALAARAAKLAEADWLHGVLVRVSEFTAAPATAHAIREILRRLSENKRTVAYLPQLTMTSLIVASGAQEIAAPESADVMVSGFAAEPTFLGAFLKKHGIEFENLRIKEYKAALTRFSQDHMDEANREQLSAYLGGLEAAWAADLAQGRGVSEEDALGWLTADLTSAQGAVDAGLIDRVAYEDELIGPGTRPLAAVLDLLLPNKPGTPKAGKVAVVSVVGSIVTGKSKNNPLPLPLLGGPMAGSDTVVAALKHAKEDKATKAIVVYVNSGGGSALASDLMWREIATSDKPVVVVMGEYAASGGYYLATHADKIVASPYTLTGSIGVVSGKPVMQEFNGRQGLKPERVGRDRALMYSPSRPYTDEERAHIEKGIGEVYDRFTSRVAEGRDLSQERVNEIGRGRIWSGYDALELGLVDELGDLHRGLELARELAGLPDDAPTWNAAPKKQGPLPEFVQEAAQAAQVSVTVWPFGRERALTWLDQDIQIR
;
A
#
# COMPACT_ATOMS: atom_id res chain seq x y z
N MET A 1 -6.64 -39.41 -35.12
CA MET A 1 -5.65 -39.43 -34.04
C MET A 1 -6.36 -38.97 -32.76
N ASN A 2 -6.80 -39.92 -31.94
CA ASN A 2 -7.45 -39.63 -30.68
C ASN A 2 -6.38 -39.27 -29.65
N ILE A 3 -6.39 -38.04 -29.20
CA ILE A 3 -5.64 -37.63 -28.02
C ILE A 3 -6.47 -38.06 -26.82
N PRO A 4 -5.97 -38.94 -25.92
CA PRO A 4 -6.71 -39.29 -24.71
C PRO A 4 -6.67 -38.09 -23.77
N LEU A 5 -7.77 -37.37 -23.67
CA LEU A 5 -8.08 -36.45 -22.58
C LEU A 5 -8.47 -37.32 -21.36
N PHE A 6 -7.80 -37.02 -20.23
CA PHE A 6 -8.01 -37.65 -18.92
C PHE A 6 -7.32 -39.02 -18.68
N GLY A 7 -5.98 -39.00 -18.65
CA GLY A 7 -5.24 -39.96 -17.82
C GLY A 7 -5.35 -39.50 -16.34
N ASN A 8 -5.56 -40.44 -15.43
CA ASN A 8 -5.66 -40.24 -13.99
C ASN A 8 -4.47 -39.41 -13.48
N LEU A 9 -4.73 -38.17 -13.07
CA LEU A 9 -3.76 -37.24 -12.47
C LEU A 9 -3.20 -37.69 -11.11
N LEU A 10 -3.46 -38.94 -10.71
CA LEU A 10 -3.02 -39.53 -9.44
C LEU A 10 -1.73 -40.34 -9.54
N ASP A 11 -1.26 -40.66 -10.75
CA ASP A 11 -0.02 -41.42 -10.92
C ASP A 11 1.17 -40.47 -11.16
N LEU A 12 1.87 -40.16 -10.08
CA LEU A 12 3.19 -39.53 -10.16
C LEU A 12 4.14 -40.43 -10.99
N PRO A 13 5.09 -39.86 -11.75
CA PRO A 13 6.14 -40.62 -12.36
C PRO A 13 6.79 -41.57 -11.34
N ALA A 14 7.02 -42.80 -11.71
CA ALA A 14 7.60 -43.80 -10.82
C ALA A 14 8.90 -43.27 -10.20
N GLY A 15 8.91 -43.09 -8.87
CA GLY A 15 10.05 -42.57 -8.10
C GLY A 15 9.87 -41.19 -7.45
N VAL A 16 8.77 -40.47 -7.70
CA VAL A 16 8.49 -39.21 -7.00
C VAL A 16 7.66 -39.50 -5.75
N THR A 17 8.31 -39.47 -4.57
CA THR A 17 7.62 -39.49 -3.29
C THR A 17 7.10 -38.11 -2.97
N ARG A 18 5.82 -37.99 -2.61
CA ARG A 18 5.24 -36.73 -2.12
C ARG A 18 5.94 -36.35 -0.83
N PRO A 19 6.47 -35.11 -0.71
CA PRO A 19 7.08 -34.66 0.54
C PRO A 19 6.00 -34.44 1.60
N THR A 20 6.32 -34.73 2.85
CA THR A 20 5.41 -34.42 3.97
C THR A 20 5.55 -32.98 4.48
N TRP A 21 6.66 -32.33 4.14
CA TRP A 21 6.97 -30.94 4.46
C TRP A 21 7.46 -30.19 3.25
N VAL A 22 7.13 -28.91 3.20
CA VAL A 22 7.55 -27.95 2.15
C VAL A 22 8.17 -26.73 2.80
N VAL A 23 9.23 -26.20 2.18
CA VAL A 23 9.80 -24.89 2.56
C VAL A 23 9.20 -23.83 1.67
N LEU A 24 8.59 -22.82 2.30
CA LEU A 24 8.09 -21.61 1.69
C LEU A 24 9.05 -20.47 2.04
N ASP A 25 9.76 -19.96 1.04
CA ASP A 25 10.64 -18.79 1.22
C ASP A 25 9.82 -17.50 1.14
N VAL A 26 9.99 -16.63 2.13
CA VAL A 26 9.44 -15.27 2.19
C VAL A 26 10.60 -14.31 2.23
N THR A 27 10.91 -13.68 1.08
CA THR A 27 12.13 -12.86 0.90
C THR A 27 11.85 -11.62 0.08
N GLY A 28 12.57 -10.53 0.35
CA GLY A 28 12.50 -9.29 -0.41
C GLY A 28 11.21 -8.50 -0.18
N ASP A 29 10.76 -7.85 -1.24
CA ASP A 29 9.57 -7.00 -1.27
C ASP A 29 8.42 -7.73 -2.01
N TYR A 30 7.21 -7.59 -1.46
CA TYR A 30 5.99 -8.21 -2.00
C TYR A 30 5.00 -7.12 -2.42
N PRO A 31 4.96 -6.70 -3.68
CA PRO A 31 3.86 -5.87 -4.14
C PRO A 31 2.54 -6.64 -3.98
N GLU A 32 1.48 -5.97 -3.56
CA GLU A 32 0.19 -6.63 -3.33
C GLU A 32 -0.30 -7.37 -4.57
N ARG A 33 -0.16 -6.74 -5.75
CA ARG A 33 -0.65 -7.25 -7.03
C ARG A 33 0.32 -6.94 -8.16
N GLN A 34 0.26 -7.73 -9.23
CA GLN A 34 0.98 -7.41 -10.46
C GLN A 34 0.50 -6.09 -11.05
N PRO A 35 1.41 -5.26 -11.59
CA PRO A 35 1.03 -4.05 -12.32
C PRO A 35 0.04 -4.37 -13.44
N THR A 36 -0.97 -3.52 -13.60
CA THR A 36 -1.96 -3.68 -14.67
C THR A 36 -1.43 -3.32 -16.06
N GLN A 37 -0.31 -2.61 -16.13
CA GLN A 37 0.38 -2.25 -17.37
C GLN A 37 1.21 -3.44 -17.86
N PRO A 38 1.00 -3.94 -19.11
CA PRO A 38 1.64 -5.16 -19.59
C PRO A 38 3.17 -5.14 -19.57
N LEU A 39 3.77 -4.00 -19.92
CA LEU A 39 5.23 -3.85 -19.90
C LEU A 39 5.78 -3.87 -18.47
N ALA A 40 5.13 -3.18 -17.55
CA ALA A 40 5.51 -3.17 -16.14
C ALA A 40 5.35 -4.56 -15.52
N ALA A 41 4.27 -5.28 -15.84
CA ALA A 41 4.04 -6.65 -15.39
C ALA A 41 5.10 -7.64 -15.93
N LEU A 42 5.55 -7.45 -17.18
CA LEU A 42 6.60 -8.27 -17.77
C LEU A 42 7.97 -8.03 -17.11
N LEU A 43 8.26 -6.81 -16.70
CA LEU A 43 9.52 -6.43 -16.04
C LEU A 43 9.53 -6.73 -14.54
N ASN A 44 8.37 -6.77 -13.90
CA ASN A 44 8.25 -7.08 -12.48
C ASN A 44 8.28 -8.59 -12.27
N LYS A 45 9.40 -9.09 -11.72
CA LYS A 45 9.58 -10.50 -11.37
C LYS A 45 9.31 -10.79 -9.89
N ALA A 46 9.01 -9.77 -9.09
CA ALA A 46 8.70 -9.97 -7.68
C ALA A 46 7.43 -10.81 -7.51
N GLU A 47 7.44 -11.72 -6.55
CA GLU A 47 6.24 -12.42 -6.12
C GLU A 47 5.28 -11.42 -5.49
N THR A 48 3.98 -11.57 -5.75
CA THR A 48 2.97 -10.70 -5.16
C THR A 48 2.31 -11.37 -3.96
N VAL A 49 1.76 -10.58 -3.04
CA VAL A 49 0.94 -11.09 -1.92
C VAL A 49 -0.22 -11.92 -2.45
N GLU A 50 -0.89 -11.48 -3.53
CA GLU A 50 -1.98 -12.22 -4.19
C GLU A 50 -1.50 -13.61 -4.70
N ALA A 51 -0.30 -13.69 -5.29
CA ALA A 51 0.26 -14.96 -5.75
C ALA A 51 0.64 -15.88 -4.59
N LEU A 52 1.23 -15.32 -3.52
CA LEU A 52 1.54 -16.05 -2.30
C LEU A 52 0.27 -16.60 -1.64
N ALA A 53 -0.78 -15.80 -1.53
CA ALA A 53 -2.08 -16.22 -0.99
C ALA A 53 -2.68 -17.41 -1.80
N ALA A 54 -2.63 -17.33 -3.13
CA ALA A 54 -3.09 -18.40 -4.00
C ALA A 54 -2.29 -19.70 -3.83
N ARG A 55 -0.98 -19.61 -3.57
CA ARG A 55 -0.13 -20.77 -3.29
C ARG A 55 -0.41 -21.35 -1.90
N ALA A 56 -0.55 -20.51 -0.88
CA ALA A 56 -0.87 -20.93 0.48
C ALA A 56 -2.22 -21.66 0.53
N ALA A 57 -3.24 -21.16 -0.19
CA ALA A 57 -4.53 -21.83 -0.31
C ALA A 57 -4.40 -23.25 -0.89
N LYS A 58 -3.59 -23.44 -1.94
CA LYS A 58 -3.32 -24.77 -2.51
C LYS A 58 -2.57 -25.68 -1.54
N LEU A 59 -1.63 -25.14 -0.77
CA LEU A 59 -0.93 -25.90 0.27
C LEU A 59 -1.90 -26.33 1.36
N ALA A 60 -2.84 -25.48 1.75
CA ALA A 60 -3.88 -25.81 2.73
C ALA A 60 -4.76 -26.98 2.28
N GLU A 61 -5.10 -27.07 0.98
CA GLU A 61 -5.93 -28.12 0.39
C GLU A 61 -5.16 -29.45 0.12
N ALA A 62 -3.83 -29.45 0.20
CA ALA A 62 -3.01 -30.63 -0.15
C ALA A 62 -3.01 -31.68 0.98
N ASP A 63 -3.84 -32.73 0.89
CA ASP A 63 -3.97 -33.76 1.92
C ASP A 63 -2.67 -34.51 2.25
N TRP A 64 -1.74 -34.59 1.28
CA TRP A 64 -0.45 -35.23 1.45
C TRP A 64 0.57 -34.41 2.24
N LEU A 65 0.31 -33.10 2.42
CA LEU A 65 1.18 -32.17 3.09
C LEU A 65 0.81 -32.08 4.58
N HIS A 66 1.78 -32.35 5.47
CA HIS A 66 1.59 -32.26 6.91
C HIS A 66 1.99 -30.89 7.46
N GLY A 67 3.04 -30.30 6.89
CA GLY A 67 3.54 -29.03 7.41
C GLY A 67 4.29 -28.17 6.40
N VAL A 68 4.44 -26.89 6.75
CA VAL A 68 5.16 -25.89 5.97
C VAL A 68 6.16 -25.20 6.89
N LEU A 69 7.43 -25.24 6.51
CA LEU A 69 8.46 -24.37 7.08
C LEU A 69 8.46 -23.07 6.30
N VAL A 70 8.18 -21.97 6.98
CA VAL A 70 8.20 -20.62 6.40
C VAL A 70 9.53 -19.98 6.76
N ARG A 71 10.44 -19.89 5.80
CA ARG A 71 11.72 -19.23 5.98
C ARG A 71 11.58 -17.75 5.66
N VAL A 72 11.73 -16.87 6.65
CA VAL A 72 11.68 -15.43 6.47
C VAL A 72 13.10 -14.87 6.56
N SER A 73 13.66 -14.50 5.42
CA SER A 73 15.04 -14.00 5.32
C SER A 73 15.14 -12.86 4.31
N GLU A 74 16.02 -11.89 4.58
CA GLU A 74 16.19 -10.72 3.72
C GLU A 74 14.86 -10.03 3.37
N PHE A 75 13.92 -10.04 4.32
CA PHE A 75 12.58 -9.50 4.15
C PHE A 75 12.61 -7.98 4.26
N THR A 76 12.19 -7.29 3.21
CA THR A 76 12.28 -5.83 3.10
C THR A 76 10.92 -5.16 2.92
N ALA A 77 9.84 -5.94 2.87
CA ALA A 77 8.50 -5.40 2.72
C ALA A 77 8.07 -4.57 3.95
N ALA A 78 7.22 -3.60 3.71
CA ALA A 78 6.71 -2.70 4.74
C ALA A 78 5.71 -3.42 5.69
N PRO A 79 5.41 -2.82 6.87
CA PRO A 79 4.59 -3.48 7.90
C PRO A 79 3.20 -3.91 7.45
N ALA A 80 2.51 -3.14 6.59
CA ALA A 80 1.17 -3.53 6.12
C ALA A 80 1.24 -4.77 5.20
N THR A 81 2.26 -4.88 4.36
CA THR A 81 2.53 -6.09 3.56
C THR A 81 2.91 -7.27 4.45
N ALA A 82 3.74 -7.05 5.48
CA ALA A 82 4.07 -8.09 6.47
C ALA A 82 2.81 -8.64 7.15
N HIS A 83 1.88 -7.76 7.54
CA HIS A 83 0.59 -8.14 8.11
C HIS A 83 -0.28 -8.94 7.12
N ALA A 84 -0.34 -8.56 5.85
CA ALA A 84 -1.07 -9.33 4.85
C ALA A 84 -0.48 -10.76 4.69
N ILE A 85 0.84 -10.89 4.73
CA ILE A 85 1.51 -12.21 4.70
C ILE A 85 1.23 -12.98 5.99
N ARG A 86 1.26 -12.32 7.18
CA ARG A 86 0.84 -12.92 8.44
C ARG A 86 -0.55 -13.54 8.34
N GLU A 87 -1.53 -12.82 7.79
CA GLU A 87 -2.89 -13.31 7.64
C GLU A 87 -2.99 -14.52 6.69
N ILE A 88 -2.15 -14.55 5.64
CA ILE A 88 -2.02 -15.74 4.77
C ILE A 88 -1.50 -16.94 5.57
N LEU A 89 -0.48 -16.74 6.39
CA LEU A 89 0.09 -17.82 7.22
C LEU A 89 -0.87 -18.28 8.31
N ARG A 90 -1.60 -17.36 8.93
CA ARG A 90 -2.62 -17.69 9.93
C ARG A 90 -3.70 -18.60 9.34
N ARG A 91 -4.22 -18.27 8.16
CA ARG A 91 -5.18 -19.14 7.43
C ARG A 91 -4.57 -20.49 7.04
N LEU A 92 -3.31 -20.51 6.62
CA LEU A 92 -2.59 -21.76 6.33
C LEU A 92 -2.44 -22.61 7.59
N SER A 93 -2.19 -21.99 8.74
CA SER A 93 -2.00 -22.64 10.05
C SER A 93 -3.26 -23.34 10.57
N GLU A 94 -4.44 -22.97 10.09
CA GLU A 94 -5.71 -23.64 10.41
C GLU A 94 -5.76 -25.07 9.86
N ASN A 95 -5.06 -25.35 8.77
CA ASN A 95 -5.12 -26.63 8.04
C ASN A 95 -3.78 -27.38 8.02
N LYS A 96 -2.67 -26.72 8.24
CA LYS A 96 -1.31 -27.29 8.18
C LYS A 96 -0.50 -26.86 9.40
N ARG A 97 0.41 -27.73 9.82
CA ARG A 97 1.42 -27.31 10.79
C ARG A 97 2.37 -26.31 10.13
N THR A 98 2.55 -25.16 10.74
CA THR A 98 3.42 -24.08 10.25
C THR A 98 4.49 -23.76 11.27
N VAL A 99 5.73 -23.69 10.80
CA VAL A 99 6.89 -23.25 11.59
C VAL A 99 7.55 -22.11 10.85
N ALA A 100 7.64 -20.94 11.48
CA ALA A 100 8.40 -19.82 10.95
C ALA A 100 9.86 -19.93 11.41
N TYR A 101 10.80 -19.82 10.48
CA TYR A 101 12.23 -19.83 10.74
C TYR A 101 12.83 -18.47 10.43
N LEU A 102 13.39 -17.83 11.44
CA LEU A 102 13.87 -16.44 11.40
C LEU A 102 15.38 -16.36 11.66
N PRO A 103 16.23 -16.27 10.63
CA PRO A 103 17.64 -15.92 10.81
C PRO A 103 17.83 -14.49 11.36
N GLN A 104 16.83 -13.62 11.18
CA GLN A 104 16.79 -12.25 11.66
C GLN A 104 15.42 -11.96 12.28
N LEU A 105 15.42 -11.62 13.58
CA LEU A 105 14.24 -11.19 14.30
C LEU A 105 14.13 -9.66 14.20
N THR A 106 13.42 -9.19 13.19
CA THR A 106 13.11 -7.76 12.99
C THR A 106 11.65 -7.50 13.30
N MET A 107 11.26 -6.23 13.41
CA MET A 107 9.86 -5.85 13.62
C MET A 107 8.95 -6.49 12.57
N THR A 108 9.31 -6.40 11.29
CA THR A 108 8.49 -6.91 10.17
C THR A 108 8.55 -8.42 10.01
N SER A 109 9.71 -9.07 10.23
CA SER A 109 9.79 -10.53 10.18
C SER A 109 8.98 -11.20 11.29
N LEU A 110 8.90 -10.58 12.46
CA LEU A 110 8.08 -11.03 13.58
C LEU A 110 6.58 -10.86 13.31
N ILE A 111 6.16 -9.78 12.63
CA ILE A 111 4.77 -9.66 12.15
C ILE A 111 4.42 -10.89 11.30
N VAL A 112 5.22 -11.18 10.27
CA VAL A 112 5.00 -12.35 9.41
C VAL A 112 4.93 -13.64 10.22
N ALA A 113 5.92 -13.87 11.09
CA ALA A 113 6.07 -15.10 11.85
C ALA A 113 4.94 -15.33 12.86
N SER A 114 4.32 -14.25 13.39
CA SER A 114 3.21 -14.36 14.34
C SER A 114 1.96 -15.03 13.75
N GLY A 115 1.88 -15.19 12.42
CA GLY A 115 0.86 -16.00 11.75
C GLY A 115 1.12 -17.49 11.74
N ALA A 116 2.33 -17.95 12.11
CA ALA A 116 2.68 -19.36 12.23
C ALA A 116 2.39 -19.91 13.63
N GLN A 117 2.26 -21.24 13.73
CA GLN A 117 2.01 -21.91 15.02
C GLN A 117 3.26 -21.99 15.90
N GLU A 118 4.44 -21.96 15.29
CA GLU A 118 5.72 -22.05 15.98
C GLU A 118 6.72 -21.11 15.34
N ILE A 119 7.53 -20.42 16.14
CA ILE A 119 8.59 -19.53 15.69
C ILE A 119 9.93 -20.07 16.22
N ALA A 120 10.87 -20.32 15.32
CA ALA A 120 12.20 -20.78 15.63
C ALA A 120 13.26 -19.87 15.00
N ALA A 121 14.41 -19.77 15.66
CA ALA A 121 15.56 -19.01 15.15
C ALA A 121 16.86 -19.79 15.41
N PRO A 122 17.91 -19.63 14.59
CA PRO A 122 19.21 -20.21 14.89
C PRO A 122 19.85 -19.51 16.10
N GLU A 123 20.79 -20.17 16.74
CA GLU A 123 21.52 -19.61 17.90
C GLU A 123 22.18 -18.26 17.57
N SER A 124 22.64 -18.10 16.32
CA SER A 124 23.30 -16.90 15.82
C SER A 124 22.35 -15.88 15.17
N ALA A 125 21.05 -15.97 15.42
CA ALA A 125 20.10 -15.02 14.84
C ALA A 125 20.37 -13.60 15.31
N ASP A 126 20.28 -12.64 14.36
CA ASP A 126 20.30 -11.23 14.68
C ASP A 126 18.95 -10.82 15.30
N VAL A 127 18.98 -10.17 16.46
CA VAL A 127 17.77 -9.70 17.15
C VAL A 127 17.72 -8.18 17.13
N MET A 128 16.72 -7.62 16.43
CA MET A 128 16.49 -6.18 16.28
C MET A 128 15.03 -5.85 16.55
N VAL A 129 14.65 -5.91 17.83
CA VAL A 129 13.29 -5.62 18.30
C VAL A 129 13.35 -4.35 19.14
N SER A 130 13.13 -3.19 18.50
CA SER A 130 13.39 -1.88 19.12
C SER A 130 12.34 -0.82 18.81
N GLY A 131 11.15 -1.24 18.32
CA GLY A 131 10.09 -0.33 17.90
C GLY A 131 10.29 0.23 16.49
N PHE A 132 9.45 1.19 16.14
CA PHE A 132 9.49 1.88 14.85
C PHE A 132 10.07 3.29 15.02
N ALA A 133 10.86 3.72 14.05
CA ALA A 133 11.45 5.05 14.04
C ALA A 133 11.29 5.71 12.66
N ALA A 134 11.26 7.04 12.62
CA ALA A 134 11.22 7.82 11.41
C ALA A 134 12.28 8.94 11.46
N GLU A 135 13.02 9.10 10.36
CA GLU A 135 14.08 10.11 10.23
C GLU A 135 13.87 10.94 8.95
N PRO A 136 12.87 11.86 8.92
CA PRO A 136 12.62 12.68 7.75
C PRO A 136 13.73 13.70 7.53
N THR A 137 14.20 13.83 6.30
CA THR A 137 15.22 14.81 5.91
C THR A 137 14.57 16.09 5.42
N PHE A 138 14.94 17.24 6.00
CA PHE A 138 14.50 18.57 5.61
C PHE A 138 15.48 19.20 4.64
N LEU A 139 14.98 19.73 3.54
CA LEU A 139 15.76 20.25 2.43
C LEU A 139 15.72 21.79 2.34
N GLY A 140 14.95 22.49 3.18
CA GLY A 140 14.76 23.92 3.09
C GLY A 140 16.07 24.72 3.16
N ALA A 141 16.94 24.40 4.12
CA ALA A 141 18.25 25.05 4.23
C ALA A 141 19.17 24.74 3.04
N PHE A 142 19.17 23.48 2.56
CA PHE A 142 19.93 23.06 1.38
C PHE A 142 19.46 23.83 0.13
N LEU A 143 18.16 23.87 -0.12
CA LEU A 143 17.59 24.57 -1.27
C LEU A 143 17.91 26.07 -1.22
N LYS A 144 17.73 26.70 -0.06
CA LYS A 144 18.05 28.12 0.16
C LYS A 144 19.52 28.42 -0.09
N LYS A 145 20.44 27.57 0.34
CA LYS A 145 21.88 27.68 0.04
C LYS A 145 22.15 27.74 -1.47
N HIS A 146 21.33 27.04 -2.26
CA HIS A 146 21.42 27.04 -3.71
C HIS A 146 20.59 28.12 -4.42
N GLY A 147 19.98 29.04 -3.67
CA GLY A 147 19.17 30.12 -4.21
C GLY A 147 17.77 29.67 -4.67
N ILE A 148 17.28 28.58 -4.09
CA ILE A 148 15.94 28.05 -4.32
C ILE A 148 15.15 28.16 -3.01
N GLU A 149 14.05 28.88 -3.02
CA GLU A 149 13.08 28.90 -1.93
C GLU A 149 11.85 28.08 -2.31
N PHE A 150 11.15 27.53 -1.34
CA PHE A 150 9.91 26.81 -1.59
C PHE A 150 8.75 27.48 -0.87
N GLU A 151 7.81 28.06 -1.62
CA GLU A 151 6.57 28.59 -1.08
C GLU A 151 5.61 27.46 -0.82
N ASN A 152 5.24 27.29 0.44
CA ASN A 152 4.35 26.25 0.93
C ASN A 152 3.11 26.88 1.56
N LEU A 153 1.95 26.68 0.92
CA LEU A 153 0.64 27.10 1.40
C LEU A 153 -0.15 25.84 1.80
N ARG A 154 -0.39 25.67 3.09
CA ARG A 154 -1.06 24.48 3.64
C ARG A 154 -2.30 24.83 4.44
N ILE A 155 -3.32 24.00 4.33
CA ILE A 155 -4.49 24.10 5.20
C ILE A 155 -4.24 23.26 6.44
N LYS A 156 -4.21 23.98 7.56
CA LYS A 156 -3.97 23.52 8.92
C LYS A 156 -2.54 22.97 9.16
N GLU A 157 -2.20 22.83 10.41
CA GLU A 157 -0.84 22.63 10.90
C GLU A 157 -0.26 21.24 10.65
N TYR A 158 -1.10 20.20 10.60
CA TYR A 158 -0.63 18.82 10.40
C TYR A 158 -0.39 18.47 8.92
N LYS A 159 -0.78 19.32 7.96
CA LYS A 159 -0.52 19.05 6.54
C LYS A 159 0.93 19.30 6.17
N ALA A 160 1.79 18.34 6.46
CA ALA A 160 3.25 18.45 6.39
C ALA A 160 3.89 18.09 5.02
N ALA A 161 3.11 17.70 4.01
CA ALA A 161 3.60 17.15 2.76
C ALA A 161 4.69 17.97 2.03
N LEU A 162 4.63 19.31 2.08
CA LEU A 162 5.63 20.18 1.45
C LEU A 162 6.58 20.85 2.45
N THR A 163 6.46 20.58 3.75
CA THR A 163 7.28 21.25 4.78
C THR A 163 8.75 20.90 4.66
N ARG A 164 9.08 19.67 4.24
CA ARG A 164 10.47 19.24 4.03
C ARG A 164 11.23 20.09 2.99
N PHE A 165 10.53 20.72 2.04
CA PHE A 165 11.15 21.59 1.03
C PHE A 165 11.25 23.05 1.50
N SER A 166 10.41 23.48 2.43
CA SER A 166 10.28 24.87 2.89
C SER A 166 10.90 25.12 4.26
N GLN A 167 11.14 24.08 5.04
CA GLN A 167 11.69 24.17 6.40
C GLN A 167 13.04 23.47 6.50
N ASP A 168 13.81 23.81 7.52
CA ASP A 168 15.11 23.21 7.84
C ASP A 168 15.04 22.22 9.01
N HIS A 169 13.89 22.14 9.68
CA HIS A 169 13.61 21.24 10.80
C HIS A 169 12.13 20.86 10.86
N MET A 170 11.83 19.87 11.68
CA MET A 170 10.47 19.40 11.94
C MET A 170 9.77 20.37 12.90
N ASP A 171 8.60 20.88 12.52
CA ASP A 171 7.76 21.66 13.44
C ASP A 171 7.07 20.75 14.49
N GLU A 172 6.52 21.38 15.55
CA GLU A 172 5.92 20.65 16.67
C GLU A 172 4.72 19.80 16.24
N ALA A 173 3.84 20.31 15.38
CA ALA A 173 2.68 19.58 14.89
C ALA A 173 3.09 18.36 14.08
N ASN A 174 4.13 18.48 13.26
CA ASN A 174 4.63 17.34 12.50
C ASN A 174 5.30 16.28 13.40
N ARG A 175 6.01 16.72 14.44
CA ARG A 175 6.59 15.83 15.45
C ARG A 175 5.50 15.07 16.21
N GLU A 176 4.48 15.79 16.67
CA GLU A 176 3.33 15.20 17.39
C GLU A 176 2.66 14.11 16.55
N GLN A 177 2.24 14.44 15.32
CA GLN A 177 1.53 13.46 14.48
C GLN A 177 2.39 12.25 14.12
N LEU A 178 3.69 12.47 13.88
CA LEU A 178 4.60 11.38 13.52
C LEU A 178 4.85 10.46 14.73
N SER A 179 5.02 11.04 15.93
CA SER A 179 5.14 10.25 17.16
C SER A 179 3.87 9.44 17.45
N ALA A 180 2.69 10.05 17.25
CA ALA A 180 1.42 9.34 17.41
C ALA A 180 1.27 8.20 16.40
N TYR A 181 1.61 8.43 15.13
CA TYR A 181 1.58 7.41 14.10
C TYR A 181 2.51 6.22 14.41
N LEU A 182 3.75 6.49 14.87
CA LEU A 182 4.68 5.44 15.28
C LEU A 182 4.15 4.64 16.48
N GLY A 183 3.54 5.32 17.46
CA GLY A 183 2.86 4.66 18.57
C GLY A 183 1.70 3.76 18.12
N GLY A 184 0.93 4.18 17.12
CA GLY A 184 -0.12 3.37 16.49
C GLY A 184 0.44 2.13 15.77
N LEU A 185 1.63 2.23 15.15
CA LEU A 185 2.31 1.06 14.56
C LEU A 185 2.79 0.08 15.64
N GLU A 186 3.31 0.58 16.76
CA GLU A 186 3.74 -0.26 17.89
C GLU A 186 2.55 -0.96 18.55
N ALA A 187 1.42 -0.28 18.70
CA ALA A 187 0.18 -0.89 19.19
C ALA A 187 -0.33 -1.99 18.24
N ALA A 188 -0.32 -1.74 16.93
CA ALA A 188 -0.68 -2.74 15.92
C ALA A 188 0.26 -3.96 15.97
N TRP A 189 1.57 -3.73 16.11
CA TRP A 189 2.56 -4.78 16.25
C TRP A 189 2.33 -5.60 17.52
N ALA A 190 2.05 -4.96 18.64
CA ALA A 190 1.75 -5.64 19.89
C ALA A 190 0.48 -6.49 19.77
N ALA A 191 -0.58 -5.99 19.12
CA ALA A 191 -1.81 -6.74 18.88
C ALA A 191 -1.56 -8.00 18.02
N ASP A 192 -0.79 -7.88 16.94
CA ASP A 192 -0.43 -9.01 16.07
C ASP A 192 0.37 -10.07 16.82
N LEU A 193 1.38 -9.66 17.57
CA LEU A 193 2.23 -10.57 18.34
C LEU A 193 1.48 -11.19 19.53
N ALA A 194 0.69 -10.40 20.24
CA ALA A 194 -0.16 -10.88 21.33
C ALA A 194 -1.10 -11.99 20.86
N GLN A 195 -1.77 -11.78 19.74
CA GLN A 195 -2.64 -12.79 19.13
C GLN A 195 -1.85 -14.05 18.73
N GLY A 196 -0.70 -13.90 18.07
CA GLY A 196 0.11 -15.02 17.58
C GLY A 196 0.80 -15.80 18.70
N ARG A 197 1.16 -15.15 19.80
CA ARG A 197 1.88 -15.73 20.94
C ARG A 197 0.96 -16.13 22.10
N GLY A 198 -0.30 -15.72 22.08
CA GLY A 198 -1.25 -15.99 23.17
C GLY A 198 -0.91 -15.24 24.46
N VAL A 199 -0.38 -14.03 24.35
CA VAL A 199 -0.03 -13.14 25.48
C VAL A 199 -0.90 -11.87 25.46
N SER A 200 -0.76 -11.00 26.46
CA SER A 200 -1.41 -9.68 26.43
C SER A 200 -0.66 -8.70 25.51
N GLU A 201 -1.35 -7.67 25.03
CA GLU A 201 -0.71 -6.58 24.28
C GLU A 201 0.31 -5.82 25.14
N GLU A 202 0.08 -5.72 26.45
CA GLU A 202 1.02 -5.11 27.39
C GLU A 202 2.33 -5.92 27.47
N ASP A 203 2.24 -7.27 27.53
CA ASP A 203 3.43 -8.13 27.50
C ASP A 203 4.18 -7.99 26.17
N ALA A 204 3.44 -7.93 25.05
CA ALA A 204 4.02 -7.75 23.73
C ALA A 204 4.72 -6.38 23.58
N LEU A 205 4.14 -5.30 24.09
CA LEU A 205 4.81 -3.99 24.16
C LEU A 205 6.06 -4.03 25.05
N GLY A 206 6.07 -4.86 26.08
CA GLY A 206 7.24 -5.08 26.94
C GLY A 206 8.47 -5.56 26.18
N TRP A 207 8.31 -6.32 25.10
CA TRP A 207 9.43 -6.78 24.27
C TRP A 207 10.16 -5.62 23.57
N LEU A 208 9.50 -4.50 23.27
CA LEU A 208 10.13 -3.33 22.65
C LEU A 208 11.12 -2.63 23.56
N THR A 209 10.97 -2.79 24.88
CA THR A 209 11.85 -2.20 25.91
C THR A 209 12.79 -3.23 26.55
N ALA A 210 12.62 -4.51 26.22
CA ALA A 210 13.46 -5.57 26.70
C ALA A 210 14.83 -5.56 25.98
N ASP A 211 15.91 -5.81 26.71
CA ASP A 211 17.27 -5.91 26.14
C ASP A 211 17.47 -7.31 25.50
N LEU A 212 16.81 -7.52 24.35
CA LEU A 212 16.85 -8.78 23.62
C LEU A 212 18.05 -8.78 22.66
N THR A 213 19.11 -9.46 23.04
CA THR A 213 20.37 -9.50 22.29
C THR A 213 20.70 -10.87 21.67
N SER A 214 19.88 -11.89 21.92
CA SER A 214 20.12 -13.25 21.42
C SER A 214 18.82 -14.02 21.19
N ALA A 215 18.88 -15.05 20.35
CA ALA A 215 17.76 -15.96 20.13
C ALA A 215 17.29 -16.63 21.43
N GLN A 216 18.22 -17.01 22.33
CA GLN A 216 17.87 -17.59 23.63
C GLN A 216 17.14 -16.56 24.51
N GLY A 217 17.59 -15.30 24.54
CA GLY A 217 16.88 -14.22 25.23
C GLY A 217 15.46 -14.00 24.70
N ALA A 218 15.26 -14.14 23.41
CA ALA A 218 13.93 -14.07 22.79
C ALA A 218 13.02 -15.26 23.18
N VAL A 219 13.60 -16.48 23.36
CA VAL A 219 12.87 -17.64 23.90
C VAL A 219 12.51 -17.41 25.37
N ASP A 220 13.47 -16.97 26.19
CA ASP A 220 13.27 -16.74 27.63
C ASP A 220 12.21 -15.65 27.88
N ALA A 221 12.10 -14.68 26.96
CA ALA A 221 11.06 -13.65 26.99
C ALA A 221 9.71 -14.10 26.40
N GLY A 222 9.61 -15.30 25.84
CA GLY A 222 8.39 -15.82 25.22
C GLY A 222 8.06 -15.21 23.84
N LEU A 223 8.98 -14.47 23.24
CA LEU A 223 8.81 -13.87 21.92
C LEU A 223 8.84 -14.93 20.81
N ILE A 224 9.74 -15.93 20.92
CA ILE A 224 9.84 -17.08 20.03
C ILE A 224 9.79 -18.38 20.84
N ASP A 225 9.56 -19.52 20.17
CA ASP A 225 9.34 -20.81 20.85
C ASP A 225 10.62 -21.55 21.16
N ARG A 226 11.59 -21.51 20.26
CA ARG A 226 12.86 -22.23 20.47
C ARG A 226 14.01 -21.73 19.61
N VAL A 227 15.21 -22.02 20.10
CA VAL A 227 16.43 -21.96 19.31
C VAL A 227 16.60 -23.30 18.60
N ALA A 228 16.68 -23.27 17.27
CA ALA A 228 16.92 -24.46 16.45
C ALA A 228 17.48 -24.07 15.07
N TYR A 229 18.29 -24.93 14.48
CA TYR A 229 18.70 -24.82 13.09
C TYR A 229 17.65 -25.42 12.16
N GLU A 230 17.65 -25.00 10.89
CA GLU A 230 16.64 -25.43 9.91
C GLU A 230 16.56 -26.96 9.74
N ASP A 231 17.70 -27.64 9.73
CA ASP A 231 17.80 -29.10 9.61
C ASP A 231 17.24 -29.87 10.82
N GLU A 232 17.11 -29.22 11.98
CA GLU A 232 16.46 -29.77 13.17
C GLU A 232 14.92 -29.60 13.12
N LEU A 233 14.42 -28.69 12.28
CA LEU A 233 13.00 -28.39 12.13
C LEU A 233 12.32 -29.27 11.09
N ILE A 234 13.06 -29.71 10.09
CA ILE A 234 12.56 -30.44 8.92
C ILE A 234 13.24 -31.78 8.75
N GLY A 235 12.46 -32.79 8.42
CA GLY A 235 12.97 -34.16 8.19
C GLY A 235 13.55 -34.37 6.79
N PRO A 236 14.25 -35.53 6.60
CA PRO A 236 14.69 -35.93 5.28
C PRO A 236 13.49 -36.15 4.34
N GLY A 237 13.48 -35.50 3.20
CA GLY A 237 12.36 -35.56 2.26
C GLY A 237 11.58 -34.26 2.13
N THR A 238 11.86 -33.25 2.96
CA THR A 238 11.37 -31.88 2.76
C THR A 238 11.85 -31.33 1.41
N ARG A 239 11.00 -30.58 0.74
CA ARG A 239 11.31 -29.98 -0.57
C ARG A 239 10.97 -28.48 -0.58
N PRO A 240 11.74 -27.64 -1.31
CA PRO A 240 11.35 -26.28 -1.59
C PRO A 240 9.99 -26.25 -2.32
N LEU A 241 9.16 -25.26 -2.03
CA LEU A 241 7.86 -25.10 -2.68
C LEU A 241 7.96 -25.13 -4.21
N ALA A 242 8.97 -24.48 -4.78
CA ALA A 242 9.21 -24.49 -6.22
C ALA A 242 9.33 -25.88 -6.85
N ALA A 243 9.85 -26.85 -6.10
CA ALA A 243 10.01 -28.23 -6.58
C ALA A 243 8.71 -29.07 -6.56
N VAL A 244 7.65 -28.56 -5.93
CA VAL A 244 6.36 -29.25 -5.75
C VAL A 244 5.17 -28.53 -6.35
N LEU A 245 5.39 -27.40 -7.03
CA LEU A 245 4.32 -26.60 -7.62
C LEU A 245 3.44 -27.42 -8.58
N ASP A 246 4.04 -28.33 -9.34
CA ASP A 246 3.33 -29.21 -10.28
C ASP A 246 2.45 -30.27 -9.59
N LEU A 247 2.71 -30.53 -8.30
CA LEU A 247 1.90 -31.45 -7.48
C LEU A 247 0.65 -30.76 -6.91
N LEU A 248 0.62 -29.42 -6.90
CA LEU A 248 -0.51 -28.66 -6.43
C LEU A 248 -1.58 -28.60 -7.54
N LEU A 249 -2.81 -28.93 -7.19
CA LEU A 249 -3.92 -28.85 -8.13
C LEU A 249 -4.07 -27.41 -8.68
N PRO A 250 -4.40 -27.25 -9.98
CA PRO A 250 -4.75 -25.94 -10.50
C PRO A 250 -5.98 -25.41 -9.76
N ASN A 251 -6.04 -24.09 -9.57
CA ASN A 251 -7.21 -23.44 -8.99
C ASN A 251 -8.44 -23.86 -9.82
N LYS A 252 -9.49 -24.35 -9.15
CA LYS A 252 -10.79 -24.56 -9.81
C LYS A 252 -11.24 -23.16 -10.26
N PRO A 253 -11.54 -22.95 -11.56
CA PRO A 253 -12.15 -21.68 -11.95
C PRO A 253 -13.46 -21.56 -11.19
N GLY A 254 -13.61 -20.45 -10.44
CA GLY A 254 -14.85 -20.16 -9.69
C GLY A 254 -16.05 -20.20 -10.63
N THR A 255 -17.22 -20.48 -10.10
CA THR A 255 -18.45 -20.72 -10.89
C THR A 255 -18.94 -19.42 -11.54
N PRO A 256 -18.74 -19.19 -12.86
CA PRO A 256 -19.07 -17.89 -13.49
C PRO A 256 -20.57 -17.57 -13.48
N LYS A 257 -21.44 -18.54 -13.15
CA LYS A 257 -22.89 -18.39 -13.20
C LYS A 257 -23.46 -17.46 -12.14
N ALA A 258 -22.82 -17.32 -10.98
CA ALA A 258 -23.31 -16.46 -9.89
C ALA A 258 -22.89 -14.99 -10.05
N GLY A 259 -21.81 -14.72 -10.78
CA GLY A 259 -21.20 -13.39 -10.91
C GLY A 259 -19.73 -13.39 -10.52
N LYS A 260 -19.11 -12.22 -10.56
CA LYS A 260 -17.69 -12.02 -10.24
C LYS A 260 -17.46 -10.68 -9.55
N VAL A 261 -16.30 -10.53 -8.90
CA VAL A 261 -15.84 -9.28 -8.29
C VAL A 261 -14.79 -8.62 -9.20
N ALA A 262 -14.98 -7.34 -9.51
CA ALA A 262 -13.95 -6.55 -10.20
C ALA A 262 -12.95 -5.98 -9.21
N VAL A 263 -11.68 -5.96 -9.55
CA VAL A 263 -10.66 -5.27 -8.75
C VAL A 263 -10.06 -4.15 -9.60
N VAL A 264 -10.07 -2.93 -9.07
CA VAL A 264 -9.47 -1.74 -9.65
C VAL A 264 -8.34 -1.28 -8.74
N SER A 265 -7.15 -1.04 -9.29
CA SER A 265 -5.99 -0.60 -8.50
C SER A 265 -5.69 0.87 -8.69
N VAL A 266 -5.44 1.58 -7.57
CA VAL A 266 -4.98 2.97 -7.51
C VAL A 266 -3.64 2.97 -6.78
N VAL A 267 -2.54 2.90 -7.54
CA VAL A 267 -1.18 2.74 -6.99
C VAL A 267 -0.30 3.90 -7.39
N GLY A 268 0.41 4.47 -6.41
CA GLY A 268 1.31 5.60 -6.60
C GLY A 268 0.61 6.95 -6.57
N SER A 269 1.28 7.99 -7.07
CA SER A 269 0.76 9.36 -7.04
C SER A 269 -0.47 9.55 -7.92
N ILE A 270 -1.54 10.14 -7.38
CA ILE A 270 -2.77 10.43 -8.13
C ILE A 270 -2.55 11.68 -9.00
N VAL A 271 -2.80 11.54 -10.30
CA VAL A 271 -2.61 12.62 -11.29
C VAL A 271 -3.81 12.71 -12.24
N THR A 272 -4.00 13.88 -12.87
CA THR A 272 -4.96 14.01 -13.97
C THR A 272 -4.45 13.32 -15.24
N GLY A 273 -5.37 12.80 -16.05
CA GLY A 273 -5.05 12.12 -17.31
C GLY A 273 -4.82 10.62 -17.16
N LYS A 274 -3.97 10.05 -18.02
CA LYS A 274 -3.70 8.60 -18.03
C LYS A 274 -2.67 8.18 -17.01
N SER A 275 -2.82 6.96 -16.50
CA SER A 275 -1.79 6.32 -15.66
C SER A 275 -0.49 6.15 -16.43
N LYS A 276 0.62 6.35 -15.74
CA LYS A 276 1.97 6.23 -16.30
C LYS A 276 2.95 5.78 -15.23
N ASN A 277 4.09 5.25 -15.64
CA ASN A 277 5.23 5.02 -14.76
C ASN A 277 6.31 6.05 -15.09
N ASN A 278 6.76 6.79 -14.07
CA ASN A 278 7.88 7.71 -14.24
C ASN A 278 9.18 6.94 -13.95
N PRO A 279 10.07 6.76 -14.95
CA PRO A 279 11.28 5.94 -14.80
C PRO A 279 12.40 6.61 -13.99
N LEU A 280 12.21 7.84 -13.52
CA LEU A 280 13.23 8.52 -12.70
C LEU A 280 13.41 7.78 -11.37
N PRO A 281 14.64 7.36 -11.01
CA PRO A 281 14.91 6.67 -9.75
C PRO A 281 15.03 7.68 -8.60
N LEU A 282 14.10 8.61 -8.51
CA LEU A 282 14.07 9.64 -7.46
C LEU A 282 12.84 9.41 -6.60
N PRO A 283 13.02 9.31 -5.28
CA PRO A 283 11.89 9.39 -4.35
C PRO A 283 11.05 10.62 -4.69
N LEU A 284 9.75 10.59 -4.57
CA LEU A 284 8.82 11.66 -4.93
C LEU A 284 8.58 11.89 -6.44
N LEU A 285 9.56 11.69 -7.29
CA LEU A 285 9.48 12.05 -8.71
C LEU A 285 9.38 10.83 -9.63
N GLY A 286 9.67 9.65 -9.11
CA GLY A 286 9.63 8.37 -9.82
C GLY A 286 8.46 7.48 -9.44
N GLY A 287 8.38 6.32 -10.08
CA GLY A 287 7.42 5.27 -9.77
C GLY A 287 6.06 5.40 -10.45
N PRO A 288 5.09 4.57 -10.00
CA PRO A 288 3.77 4.51 -10.61
C PRO A 288 2.94 5.77 -10.31
N MET A 289 2.13 6.17 -11.29
CA MET A 289 1.18 7.26 -11.19
C MET A 289 -0.20 6.79 -11.63
N ALA A 290 -1.18 6.91 -10.74
CA ALA A 290 -2.59 6.58 -10.99
C ALA A 290 -3.29 7.77 -11.67
N GLY A 291 -3.55 7.65 -12.96
CA GLY A 291 -4.23 8.70 -13.74
C GLY A 291 -5.75 8.61 -13.66
N SER A 292 -6.42 9.76 -13.47
CA SER A 292 -7.88 9.82 -13.36
C SER A 292 -8.60 9.17 -14.53
N ASP A 293 -8.12 9.41 -15.76
CA ASP A 293 -8.79 8.86 -16.97
C ASP A 293 -8.73 7.33 -16.99
N THR A 294 -7.62 6.75 -16.56
CA THR A 294 -7.43 5.29 -16.50
C THR A 294 -8.31 4.67 -15.42
N VAL A 295 -8.28 5.22 -14.21
CA VAL A 295 -9.03 4.67 -13.06
C VAL A 295 -10.53 4.83 -13.27
N VAL A 296 -10.99 6.02 -13.69
CA VAL A 296 -12.40 6.29 -14.01
C VAL A 296 -12.90 5.34 -15.10
N ALA A 297 -12.11 5.12 -16.16
CA ALA A 297 -12.50 4.20 -17.23
C ALA A 297 -12.56 2.73 -16.76
N ALA A 298 -11.67 2.32 -15.86
CA ALA A 298 -11.68 0.99 -15.24
C ALA A 298 -12.93 0.80 -14.34
N LEU A 299 -13.25 1.77 -13.50
CA LEU A 299 -14.46 1.77 -12.67
C LEU A 299 -15.74 1.70 -13.53
N LYS A 300 -15.84 2.51 -14.58
CA LYS A 300 -16.96 2.46 -15.53
C LYS A 300 -17.07 1.09 -16.19
N HIS A 301 -15.95 0.53 -16.64
CA HIS A 301 -15.94 -0.81 -17.22
C HIS A 301 -16.44 -1.87 -16.23
N ALA A 302 -16.03 -1.81 -14.96
CA ALA A 302 -16.50 -2.70 -13.91
C ALA A 302 -18.02 -2.53 -13.64
N LYS A 303 -18.52 -1.29 -13.62
CA LYS A 303 -19.96 -0.99 -13.46
C LYS A 303 -20.81 -1.50 -14.64
N GLU A 304 -20.33 -1.34 -15.86
CA GLU A 304 -21.04 -1.76 -17.08
C GLU A 304 -21.04 -3.28 -17.32
N ASP A 305 -20.07 -4.01 -16.80
CA ASP A 305 -20.00 -5.47 -16.94
C ASP A 305 -21.11 -6.14 -16.11
N LYS A 306 -22.07 -6.74 -16.79
CA LYS A 306 -23.25 -7.39 -16.16
C LYS A 306 -22.89 -8.57 -15.26
N ALA A 307 -21.77 -9.24 -15.51
CA ALA A 307 -21.28 -10.34 -14.68
C ALA A 307 -20.62 -9.85 -13.39
N THR A 308 -20.12 -8.63 -13.36
CA THR A 308 -19.58 -7.99 -12.14
C THR A 308 -20.72 -7.60 -11.21
N LYS A 309 -20.65 -8.05 -9.96
CA LYS A 309 -21.66 -7.81 -8.92
C LYS A 309 -21.16 -6.91 -7.79
N ALA A 310 -19.86 -6.85 -7.57
CA ALA A 310 -19.21 -5.94 -6.64
C ALA A 310 -17.86 -5.47 -7.19
N ILE A 311 -17.35 -4.39 -6.64
CA ILE A 311 -16.08 -3.78 -7.02
C ILE A 311 -15.21 -3.65 -5.77
N VAL A 312 -13.97 -4.11 -5.84
CA VAL A 312 -12.93 -3.80 -4.86
C VAL A 312 -12.00 -2.77 -5.47
N VAL A 313 -11.76 -1.67 -4.75
CA VAL A 313 -10.77 -0.66 -5.15
C VAL A 313 -9.58 -0.79 -4.20
N TYR A 314 -8.48 -1.32 -4.71
CA TYR A 314 -7.23 -1.38 -3.95
C TYR A 314 -6.48 -0.06 -4.09
N VAL A 315 -6.19 0.58 -2.95
CA VAL A 315 -5.53 1.89 -2.89
C VAL A 315 -4.19 1.74 -2.17
N ASN A 316 -3.09 2.02 -2.88
CA ASN A 316 -1.76 2.19 -2.31
C ASN A 316 -1.19 3.52 -2.81
N SER A 317 -1.65 4.62 -2.21
CA SER A 317 -1.41 5.99 -2.67
C SER A 317 -1.41 7.00 -1.53
N GLY A 318 -0.38 7.83 -1.47
CA GLY A 318 -0.34 9.01 -0.60
C GLY A 318 -1.20 10.18 -1.10
N GLY A 319 -1.96 9.99 -2.19
CA GLY A 319 -2.78 11.04 -2.80
C GLY A 319 -2.10 11.74 -3.98
N GLY A 320 -2.47 12.99 -4.21
CA GLY A 320 -1.97 13.78 -5.36
C GLY A 320 -2.93 14.88 -5.76
N SER A 321 -3.33 14.90 -7.04
CA SER A 321 -4.26 15.88 -7.58
C SER A 321 -5.64 15.81 -6.92
N ALA A 322 -6.09 16.93 -6.35
CA ALA A 322 -7.43 17.03 -5.77
C ALA A 322 -8.53 16.77 -6.81
N LEU A 323 -8.35 17.30 -8.03
CA LEU A 323 -9.29 17.10 -9.13
C LEU A 323 -9.37 15.60 -9.52
N ALA A 324 -8.23 14.94 -9.69
CA ALA A 324 -8.21 13.54 -10.07
C ALA A 324 -8.86 12.66 -8.99
N SER A 325 -8.60 12.94 -7.71
CA SER A 325 -9.21 12.24 -6.58
C SER A 325 -10.74 12.42 -6.54
N ASP A 326 -11.23 13.64 -6.81
CA ASP A 326 -12.67 13.92 -6.85
C ASP A 326 -13.36 13.20 -8.02
N LEU A 327 -12.72 13.12 -9.19
CA LEU A 327 -13.24 12.37 -10.34
C LEU A 327 -13.34 10.87 -10.05
N MET A 328 -12.32 10.29 -9.39
CA MET A 328 -12.33 8.88 -8.97
C MET A 328 -13.39 8.64 -7.87
N TRP A 329 -13.44 9.53 -6.86
CA TRP A 329 -14.46 9.50 -5.82
C TRP A 329 -15.88 9.48 -6.41
N ARG A 330 -16.14 10.33 -7.41
CA ARG A 330 -17.47 10.40 -8.04
C ARG A 330 -17.93 9.07 -8.61
N GLU A 331 -17.02 8.31 -9.24
CA GLU A 331 -17.34 6.99 -9.79
C GLU A 331 -17.62 5.95 -8.71
N ILE A 332 -16.97 6.05 -7.56
CA ILE A 332 -17.22 5.20 -6.39
C ILE A 332 -18.56 5.58 -5.75
N ALA A 333 -18.75 6.85 -5.42
CA ALA A 333 -19.95 7.35 -4.73
C ALA A 333 -21.25 7.19 -5.53
N THR A 334 -21.17 7.02 -6.86
CA THR A 334 -22.33 6.82 -7.73
C THR A 334 -22.43 5.41 -8.28
N SER A 335 -21.74 4.45 -7.67
CA SER A 335 -21.85 3.05 -8.09
C SER A 335 -23.21 2.48 -7.68
N ASP A 336 -23.82 1.74 -8.61
CA ASP A 336 -25.02 0.93 -8.36
C ASP A 336 -24.67 -0.48 -7.84
N LYS A 337 -23.38 -0.79 -7.74
CA LYS A 337 -22.84 -2.03 -7.21
C LYS A 337 -22.08 -1.75 -5.92
N PRO A 338 -22.08 -2.66 -4.95
CA PRO A 338 -21.27 -2.52 -3.76
C PRO A 338 -19.80 -2.26 -4.09
N VAL A 339 -19.20 -1.28 -3.41
CA VAL A 339 -17.78 -0.93 -3.54
C VAL A 339 -17.11 -1.08 -2.19
N VAL A 340 -16.09 -1.92 -2.14
CA VAL A 340 -15.19 -2.06 -0.99
C VAL A 340 -13.85 -1.42 -1.35
N VAL A 341 -13.38 -0.48 -0.54
CA VAL A 341 -12.02 0.05 -0.67
C VAL A 341 -11.10 -0.73 0.27
N VAL A 342 -9.98 -1.20 -0.26
CA VAL A 342 -8.91 -1.84 0.52
C VAL A 342 -7.67 -0.98 0.45
N MET A 343 -7.15 -0.61 1.61
CA MET A 343 -5.97 0.23 1.76
C MET A 343 -4.72 -0.64 1.91
N GLY A 344 -3.68 -0.33 1.14
CA GLY A 344 -2.35 -0.93 1.26
C GLY A 344 -1.48 -0.22 2.29
N GLU A 345 -0.19 0.00 1.96
CA GLU A 345 0.73 0.73 2.84
C GLU A 345 0.27 2.17 3.07
N TYR A 346 -0.27 2.80 2.03
CA TYR A 346 -0.72 4.18 2.03
C TYR A 346 -2.11 4.29 1.42
N ALA A 347 -3.01 4.97 2.10
CA ALA A 347 -4.25 5.47 1.52
C ALA A 347 -4.60 6.80 2.18
N ALA A 348 -3.81 7.82 1.86
CA ALA A 348 -3.86 9.10 2.57
C ALA A 348 -4.22 10.25 1.63
N SER A 349 -4.76 11.33 2.19
CA SER A 349 -5.08 12.54 1.45
C SER A 349 -5.99 12.26 0.26
N GLY A 350 -5.55 12.44 -1.00
CA GLY A 350 -6.32 12.07 -2.19
C GLY A 350 -6.69 10.59 -2.26
N GLY A 351 -5.83 9.70 -1.73
CA GLY A 351 -6.10 8.27 -1.60
C GLY A 351 -7.18 7.96 -0.57
N TYR A 352 -7.29 8.73 0.51
CA TYR A 352 -8.40 8.67 1.45
C TYR A 352 -9.66 9.33 0.88
N TYR A 353 -9.51 10.49 0.18
CA TYR A 353 -10.62 11.22 -0.44
C TYR A 353 -11.49 10.31 -1.31
N LEU A 354 -10.87 9.55 -2.22
CA LEU A 354 -11.62 8.68 -3.13
C LEU A 354 -12.36 7.54 -2.41
N ALA A 355 -11.90 7.14 -1.22
CA ALA A 355 -12.47 6.04 -0.44
C ALA A 355 -13.71 6.42 0.37
N THR A 356 -13.93 7.71 0.65
CA THR A 356 -14.88 8.20 1.66
C THR A 356 -16.31 7.69 1.53
N HIS A 357 -16.78 7.41 0.31
CA HIS A 357 -18.15 6.94 0.02
C HIS A 357 -18.20 5.48 -0.43
N ALA A 358 -17.19 4.68 -0.13
CA ALA A 358 -17.27 3.24 -0.31
C ALA A 358 -18.25 2.63 0.71
N ASP A 359 -18.91 1.52 0.35
CA ASP A 359 -19.80 0.80 1.26
C ASP A 359 -19.03 0.23 2.45
N LYS A 360 -17.76 -0.16 2.22
CA LYS A 360 -16.82 -0.58 3.28
C LYS A 360 -15.42 -0.12 2.94
N ILE A 361 -14.67 0.26 3.97
CA ILE A 361 -13.26 0.58 3.91
C ILE A 361 -12.51 -0.40 4.82
N VAL A 362 -11.58 -1.15 4.23
CA VAL A 362 -10.70 -2.09 4.93
C VAL A 362 -9.28 -1.53 4.90
N ALA A 363 -8.60 -1.50 6.04
CA ALA A 363 -7.21 -1.09 6.13
C ALA A 363 -6.37 -2.11 6.88
N SER A 364 -5.10 -2.27 6.51
CA SER A 364 -4.15 -2.92 7.41
C SER A 364 -4.00 -2.08 8.68
N PRO A 365 -3.82 -2.67 9.87
CA PRO A 365 -3.54 -1.89 11.08
C PRO A 365 -2.32 -0.97 10.93
N TYR A 366 -1.41 -1.29 10.02
CA TYR A 366 -0.20 -0.51 9.72
C TYR A 366 -0.37 0.51 8.58
N THR A 367 -1.50 0.54 7.91
CA THR A 367 -1.76 1.50 6.82
C THR A 367 -1.56 2.93 7.31
N LEU A 368 -0.80 3.75 6.58
CA LEU A 368 -0.80 5.18 6.79
C LEU A 368 -1.98 5.81 6.03
N THR A 369 -2.92 6.41 6.77
CA THR A 369 -4.16 6.96 6.20
C THR A 369 -4.50 8.35 6.75
N GLY A 370 -5.70 8.84 6.51
CA GLY A 370 -6.12 10.18 6.91
C GLY A 370 -5.49 11.26 6.02
N SER A 371 -4.63 12.10 6.61
CA SER A 371 -4.05 13.28 5.94
C SER A 371 -5.11 14.16 5.27
N ILE A 372 -6.29 14.30 5.92
CA ILE A 372 -7.44 15.07 5.44
C ILE A 372 -7.06 16.56 5.47
N GLY A 373 -6.52 17.03 4.35
CA GLY A 373 -5.97 18.36 4.23
C GLY A 373 -5.49 18.65 2.82
N VAL A 374 -5.21 19.92 2.55
CA VAL A 374 -4.84 20.43 1.23
C VAL A 374 -3.56 21.26 1.32
N VAL A 375 -2.75 21.16 0.30
CA VAL A 375 -1.51 21.92 0.17
C VAL A 375 -1.38 22.43 -1.25
N SER A 376 -0.74 23.60 -1.41
CA SER A 376 -0.29 24.14 -2.69
C SER A 376 1.07 24.80 -2.49
N GLY A 377 1.88 24.83 -3.52
CA GLY A 377 3.19 25.47 -3.44
C GLY A 377 3.94 25.42 -4.75
N LYS A 378 5.08 26.08 -4.75
CA LYS A 378 6.01 26.08 -5.88
C LYS A 378 7.44 26.36 -5.45
N PRO A 379 8.45 25.86 -6.15
CA PRO A 379 9.81 26.37 -6.01
C PRO A 379 9.92 27.79 -6.55
N VAL A 380 10.69 28.64 -5.88
CA VAL A 380 11.08 29.98 -6.33
C VAL A 380 12.56 29.93 -6.65
N MET A 381 12.89 30.06 -7.92
CA MET A 381 14.25 29.90 -8.46
C MET A 381 14.87 31.26 -8.89
N GLN A 382 14.36 32.37 -8.42
CA GLN A 382 14.78 33.72 -8.84
C GLN A 382 16.28 33.94 -8.56
N GLU A 383 16.73 33.62 -7.35
CA GLU A 383 18.11 33.79 -6.94
C GLU A 383 19.03 32.76 -7.64
N PHE A 384 18.60 31.50 -7.72
CA PHE A 384 19.31 30.47 -8.48
C PHE A 384 19.54 30.91 -9.93
N ASN A 385 18.50 31.35 -10.62
CA ASN A 385 18.58 31.84 -11.99
C ASN A 385 19.55 33.01 -12.11
N GLY A 386 19.49 33.98 -11.19
CA GLY A 386 20.40 35.12 -11.14
C GLY A 386 21.86 34.72 -11.00
N ARG A 387 22.16 33.76 -10.12
CA ARG A 387 23.51 33.21 -9.92
C ARG A 387 24.03 32.49 -11.16
N GLN A 388 23.15 31.89 -11.96
CA GLN A 388 23.49 31.21 -13.22
C GLN A 388 23.49 32.18 -14.44
N GLY A 389 23.23 33.46 -14.25
CA GLY A 389 23.11 34.43 -15.34
C GLY A 389 21.85 34.30 -16.19
N LEU A 390 20.87 33.51 -15.73
CA LEU A 390 19.58 33.36 -16.40
C LEU A 390 18.65 34.50 -16.02
N LYS A 391 18.09 35.19 -16.99
CA LYS A 391 17.18 36.32 -16.81
C LYS A 391 15.85 36.05 -17.49
N PRO A 392 14.88 35.40 -16.81
CA PRO A 392 13.55 35.19 -17.39
C PRO A 392 12.86 36.57 -17.58
N GLU A 393 12.47 36.88 -18.78
CA GLU A 393 11.62 38.02 -19.08
C GLU A 393 10.15 37.59 -19.11
N ARG A 394 9.29 38.45 -18.57
CA ARG A 394 7.87 38.15 -18.41
C ARG A 394 7.05 39.11 -19.27
N VAL A 395 6.16 38.57 -20.06
CA VAL A 395 5.22 39.35 -20.89
C VAL A 395 3.82 38.78 -20.65
N GLY A 396 2.86 39.64 -20.39
CA GLY A 396 1.48 39.25 -20.17
C GLY A 396 0.97 39.63 -18.78
N ARG A 397 -0.16 39.04 -18.41
CA ARG A 397 -0.79 39.29 -17.10
C ARG A 397 -0.06 38.52 -16.01
N ASP A 398 0.29 39.15 -14.90
CA ASP A 398 0.98 38.52 -13.76
C ASP A 398 0.24 37.27 -13.25
N ARG A 399 -1.08 37.31 -13.17
CA ARG A 399 -1.91 36.19 -12.72
C ARG A 399 -1.78 34.95 -13.62
N ALA A 400 -1.48 35.11 -14.92
CA ALA A 400 -1.23 33.98 -15.82
C ALA A 400 0.13 33.29 -15.51
N LEU A 401 1.03 34.00 -14.84
CA LEU A 401 2.35 33.55 -14.43
C LEU A 401 2.45 33.24 -12.93
N MET A 402 1.33 33.13 -12.23
CA MET A 402 1.26 32.92 -10.79
C MET A 402 2.09 31.68 -10.35
N TYR A 403 2.06 30.59 -11.10
CA TYR A 403 2.84 29.39 -10.80
C TYR A 403 4.24 29.35 -11.44
N SER A 404 4.71 30.48 -12.00
CA SER A 404 6.07 30.57 -12.52
C SER A 404 7.09 30.44 -11.37
N PRO A 405 8.13 29.59 -11.51
CA PRO A 405 9.20 29.49 -10.53
C PRO A 405 10.16 30.68 -10.55
N SER A 406 10.01 31.63 -11.49
CA SER A 406 10.93 32.77 -11.64
C SER A 406 10.72 33.89 -10.63
N ARG A 407 9.68 33.83 -9.79
CA ARG A 407 9.35 34.81 -8.75
C ARG A 407 8.50 34.20 -7.63
N PRO A 408 8.48 34.79 -6.44
CA PRO A 408 7.51 34.46 -5.39
C PRO A 408 6.08 34.84 -5.79
N TYR A 409 5.10 34.37 -5.03
CA TYR A 409 3.72 34.85 -5.12
C TYR A 409 3.64 36.31 -4.66
N THR A 410 2.76 37.10 -5.25
CA THR A 410 2.31 38.36 -4.65
C THR A 410 1.33 38.07 -3.51
N ASP A 411 1.07 39.06 -2.65
CA ASP A 411 0.10 38.90 -1.55
C ASP A 411 -1.32 38.61 -2.08
N GLU A 412 -1.71 39.22 -3.20
CA GLU A 412 -2.98 38.96 -3.86
C GLU A 412 -3.06 37.49 -4.41
N GLU A 413 -1.98 37.01 -5.04
CA GLU A 413 -1.90 35.65 -5.52
C GLU A 413 -1.93 34.63 -4.40
N ARG A 414 -1.20 34.93 -3.31
CA ARG A 414 -1.21 34.09 -2.09
C ARG A 414 -2.62 33.99 -1.52
N ALA A 415 -3.30 35.11 -1.30
CA ALA A 415 -4.68 35.13 -0.80
C ALA A 415 -5.66 34.39 -1.74
N HIS A 416 -5.45 34.51 -3.06
CA HIS A 416 -6.26 33.78 -4.04
C HIS A 416 -6.05 32.25 -3.92
N ILE A 417 -4.81 31.80 -3.76
CA ILE A 417 -4.49 30.37 -3.61
C ILE A 417 -5.02 29.84 -2.27
N GLU A 418 -4.83 30.59 -1.17
CA GLU A 418 -5.32 30.22 0.16
C GLU A 418 -6.84 30.04 0.17
N LYS A 419 -7.57 30.95 -0.50
CA LYS A 419 -9.01 30.80 -0.69
C LYS A 419 -9.34 29.51 -1.46
N GLY A 420 -8.64 29.24 -2.56
CA GLY A 420 -8.89 28.06 -3.40
C GLY A 420 -8.60 26.75 -2.67
N ILE A 421 -7.51 26.65 -1.92
CA ILE A 421 -7.20 25.46 -1.11
C ILE A 421 -8.17 25.30 0.06
N GLY A 422 -8.69 26.41 0.62
CA GLY A 422 -9.76 26.40 1.61
C GLY A 422 -11.03 25.77 1.07
N GLU A 423 -11.50 26.17 -0.11
CA GLU A 423 -12.68 25.59 -0.78
C GLU A 423 -12.51 24.08 -1.06
N VAL A 424 -11.29 23.65 -1.41
CA VAL A 424 -10.99 22.22 -1.58
C VAL A 424 -11.01 21.48 -0.25
N TYR A 425 -10.49 22.09 0.83
CA TYR A 425 -10.51 21.51 2.18
C TYR A 425 -11.95 21.33 2.68
N ASP A 426 -12.80 22.36 2.54
CA ASP A 426 -14.21 22.30 2.94
C ASP A 426 -14.96 21.18 2.21
N ARG A 427 -14.69 21.03 0.90
CA ARG A 427 -15.24 19.94 0.12
C ARG A 427 -14.75 18.58 0.62
N PHE A 428 -13.46 18.43 0.90
CA PHE A 428 -12.89 17.18 1.38
C PHE A 428 -13.52 16.79 2.72
N THR A 429 -13.55 17.70 3.68
CA THR A 429 -14.13 17.44 5.01
C THR A 429 -15.62 17.14 4.94
N SER A 430 -16.38 17.80 4.05
CA SER A 430 -17.79 17.47 3.80
C SER A 430 -17.96 16.05 3.24
N ARG A 431 -17.09 15.62 2.27
CA ARG A 431 -17.11 14.26 1.74
C ARG A 431 -16.83 13.20 2.82
N VAL A 432 -15.90 13.51 3.73
CA VAL A 432 -15.62 12.62 4.88
C VAL A 432 -16.84 12.56 5.82
N ALA A 433 -17.40 13.72 6.18
CA ALA A 433 -18.55 13.79 7.06
C ALA A 433 -19.75 12.99 6.52
N GLU A 434 -20.08 13.22 5.24
CA GLU A 434 -21.18 12.54 4.55
C GLU A 434 -20.93 11.02 4.42
N GLY A 435 -19.73 10.63 3.97
CA GLY A 435 -19.43 9.24 3.64
C GLY A 435 -19.11 8.37 4.86
N ARG A 436 -18.74 8.98 5.99
CA ARG A 436 -18.42 8.28 7.24
C ARG A 436 -19.43 8.48 8.36
N ASP A 437 -20.53 9.16 8.08
CA ASP A 437 -21.58 9.51 9.07
C ASP A 437 -20.99 10.20 10.32
N LEU A 438 -20.07 11.14 10.08
CA LEU A 438 -19.42 11.95 11.12
C LEU A 438 -19.90 13.39 11.05
N SER A 439 -19.92 14.11 12.20
CA SER A 439 -20.17 15.55 12.17
C SER A 439 -19.00 16.30 11.53
N GLN A 440 -19.28 17.44 10.92
CA GLN A 440 -18.24 18.31 10.34
C GLN A 440 -17.21 18.75 11.39
N GLU A 441 -17.66 18.99 12.65
CA GLU A 441 -16.80 19.31 13.77
C GLU A 441 -15.84 18.15 14.07
N ARG A 442 -16.37 16.92 14.13
CA ARG A 442 -15.54 15.74 14.38
C ARG A 442 -14.52 15.53 13.29
N VAL A 443 -14.90 15.68 12.02
CA VAL A 443 -13.95 15.59 10.89
C VAL A 443 -12.87 16.68 10.99
N ASN A 444 -13.21 17.89 11.43
CA ASN A 444 -12.21 18.95 11.65
C ASN A 444 -11.28 18.66 12.84
N GLU A 445 -11.74 17.97 13.88
CA GLU A 445 -10.89 17.56 15.01
C GLU A 445 -9.83 16.55 14.58
N ILE A 446 -10.26 15.49 13.90
CA ILE A 446 -9.40 14.37 13.50
C ILE A 446 -8.69 14.58 12.15
N GLY A 447 -9.11 15.61 11.39
CA GLY A 447 -8.55 15.98 10.08
C GLY A 447 -7.34 16.89 10.22
N ARG A 448 -7.46 18.13 9.73
CA ARG A 448 -6.42 19.18 9.80
C ARG A 448 -5.11 18.80 9.11
N GLY A 449 -5.15 17.78 8.23
CA GLY A 449 -3.98 17.22 7.56
C GLY A 449 -3.28 16.10 8.33
N ARG A 450 -3.79 15.70 9.51
CA ARG A 450 -3.18 14.70 10.39
C ARG A 450 -3.20 13.31 9.76
N ILE A 451 -2.11 12.59 9.93
CA ILE A 451 -1.96 11.18 9.54
C ILE A 451 -2.34 10.26 10.71
N TRP A 452 -2.81 9.08 10.38
CA TRP A 452 -3.23 8.05 11.31
C TRP A 452 -2.74 6.68 10.85
N SER A 453 -2.50 5.76 11.79
CA SER A 453 -2.39 4.34 11.47
C SER A 453 -3.77 3.77 11.11
N GLY A 454 -3.80 2.63 10.41
CA GLY A 454 -5.06 1.93 10.19
C GLY A 454 -5.71 1.51 11.50
N TYR A 455 -4.88 1.17 12.50
CA TYR A 455 -5.32 0.81 13.86
C TYR A 455 -6.10 1.97 14.49
N ASP A 456 -5.52 3.18 14.54
CA ASP A 456 -6.21 4.37 15.08
C ASP A 456 -7.41 4.79 14.22
N ALA A 457 -7.29 4.65 12.89
CA ALA A 457 -8.33 5.06 11.94
C ALA A 457 -9.65 4.25 12.12
N LEU A 458 -9.56 3.00 12.58
CA LEU A 458 -10.72 2.21 12.95
C LEU A 458 -11.47 2.84 14.13
N GLU A 459 -10.78 3.19 15.19
CA GLU A 459 -11.37 3.83 16.38
C GLU A 459 -11.98 5.19 16.08
N LEU A 460 -11.39 5.91 15.12
CA LEU A 460 -11.87 7.22 14.69
C LEU A 460 -13.06 7.16 13.72
N GLY A 461 -13.46 5.97 13.27
CA GLY A 461 -14.53 5.78 12.29
C GLY A 461 -14.11 6.14 10.84
N LEU A 462 -12.81 6.30 10.59
CA LEU A 462 -12.28 6.60 9.26
C LEU A 462 -12.20 5.35 8.38
N VAL A 463 -12.11 4.16 8.97
CA VAL A 463 -12.20 2.85 8.30
C VAL A 463 -13.23 1.98 9.02
N ASP A 464 -13.72 0.94 8.34
CA ASP A 464 -14.78 0.06 8.88
C ASP A 464 -14.22 -1.21 9.51
N GLU A 465 -13.16 -1.77 8.95
CA GLU A 465 -12.54 -3.02 9.42
C GLU A 465 -11.03 -3.01 9.20
N LEU A 466 -10.31 -3.73 10.08
CA LEU A 466 -8.90 -4.06 9.83
C LEU A 466 -8.81 -5.35 9.01
N GLY A 467 -7.87 -5.40 8.08
CA GLY A 467 -7.66 -6.57 7.22
C GLY A 467 -6.82 -6.29 5.99
N ASP A 468 -6.80 -7.28 5.13
CA ASP A 468 -6.03 -7.32 3.88
C ASP A 468 -6.96 -7.33 2.64
N LEU A 469 -6.37 -7.49 1.45
CA LEU A 469 -7.14 -7.61 0.20
C LEU A 469 -8.10 -8.83 0.22
N HIS A 470 -7.72 -9.92 0.90
CA HIS A 470 -8.57 -11.10 1.02
C HIS A 470 -9.86 -10.76 1.77
N ARG A 471 -9.75 -10.08 2.93
CA ARG A 471 -10.92 -9.63 3.70
C ARG A 471 -11.80 -8.67 2.89
N GLY A 472 -11.20 -7.76 2.13
CA GLY A 472 -11.94 -6.87 1.24
C GLY A 472 -12.71 -7.60 0.14
N LEU A 473 -12.13 -8.67 -0.41
CA LEU A 473 -12.80 -9.54 -1.39
C LEU A 473 -13.94 -10.35 -0.78
N GLU A 474 -13.78 -10.85 0.45
CA GLU A 474 -14.86 -11.51 1.20
C GLU A 474 -16.04 -10.55 1.40
N LEU A 475 -15.80 -9.36 1.95
CA LEU A 475 -16.84 -8.34 2.14
C LEU A 475 -17.54 -7.96 0.84
N ALA A 476 -16.80 -7.83 -0.26
CA ALA A 476 -17.39 -7.55 -1.55
C ALA A 476 -18.32 -8.67 -2.04
N ARG A 477 -17.97 -9.94 -1.76
CA ARG A 477 -18.82 -11.09 -2.05
C ARG A 477 -20.06 -11.13 -1.14
N GLU A 478 -19.87 -10.90 0.16
CA GLU A 478 -20.95 -10.82 1.15
C GLU A 478 -21.97 -9.76 0.76
N LEU A 479 -21.54 -8.52 0.48
CA LEU A 479 -22.41 -7.41 0.09
C LEU A 479 -23.17 -7.66 -1.22
N ALA A 480 -22.57 -8.43 -2.14
CA ALA A 480 -23.18 -8.77 -3.42
C ALA A 480 -23.97 -10.09 -3.41
N GLY A 481 -24.03 -10.82 -2.30
CA GLY A 481 -24.65 -12.13 -2.19
C GLY A 481 -24.00 -13.18 -3.11
N LEU A 482 -22.71 -13.07 -3.32
CA LEU A 482 -21.91 -14.02 -4.12
C LEU A 482 -21.38 -15.17 -3.25
N PRO A 483 -21.14 -16.34 -3.82
CA PRO A 483 -20.45 -17.41 -3.10
C PRO A 483 -18.98 -17.04 -2.82
N ASP A 484 -18.39 -17.65 -1.79
CA ASP A 484 -17.03 -17.36 -1.32
C ASP A 484 -15.95 -17.63 -2.39
N ASP A 485 -16.21 -18.54 -3.33
CA ASP A 485 -15.35 -18.89 -4.45
C ASP A 485 -15.62 -18.07 -5.72
N ALA A 486 -16.49 -17.05 -5.66
CA ALA A 486 -16.77 -16.19 -6.82
C ALA A 486 -15.47 -15.60 -7.38
N PRO A 487 -15.25 -15.73 -8.71
CA PRO A 487 -13.99 -15.31 -9.31
C PRO A 487 -13.79 -13.81 -9.27
N THR A 488 -12.52 -13.41 -9.21
CA THR A 488 -12.09 -12.02 -9.35
C THR A 488 -11.54 -11.75 -10.74
N TRP A 489 -11.57 -10.49 -11.17
CA TRP A 489 -10.90 -10.06 -12.39
C TRP A 489 -10.36 -8.64 -12.26
N ASN A 490 -9.22 -8.39 -12.91
CA ASN A 490 -8.62 -7.05 -12.92
C ASN A 490 -9.33 -6.17 -13.93
N ALA A 491 -10.10 -5.21 -13.44
CA ALA A 491 -10.76 -4.25 -14.30
C ALA A 491 -9.73 -3.20 -14.78
N ALA A 492 -9.58 -3.16 -16.10
CA ALA A 492 -8.78 -2.17 -16.82
C ALA A 492 -9.68 -1.40 -17.79
N PRO A 493 -9.27 -0.25 -18.31
CA PRO A 493 -9.98 0.44 -19.38
C PRO A 493 -10.27 -0.51 -20.55
N LYS A 494 -11.43 -0.36 -21.18
CA LYS A 494 -11.73 -1.11 -22.42
C LYS A 494 -10.68 -0.78 -23.48
N LYS A 495 -10.11 -1.80 -24.12
CA LYS A 495 -9.12 -1.62 -25.19
C LYS A 495 -9.70 -0.78 -26.32
N GLN A 496 -9.04 0.30 -26.67
CA GLN A 496 -9.40 1.17 -27.78
C GLN A 496 -8.37 0.99 -28.90
N GLY A 497 -8.78 0.36 -29.99
CA GLY A 497 -7.98 0.24 -31.21
C GLY A 497 -7.22 -1.07 -31.41
N PRO A 498 -6.70 -1.30 -32.63
CA PRO A 498 -6.09 -2.56 -33.05
C PRO A 498 -4.62 -2.74 -32.61
N LEU A 499 -3.97 -1.70 -32.08
CA LEU A 499 -2.56 -1.79 -31.67
C LEU A 499 -2.42 -2.47 -30.32
N PRO A 500 -1.45 -3.40 -30.18
CA PRO A 500 -1.13 -3.99 -28.89
C PRO A 500 -0.81 -2.91 -27.86
N GLU A 501 -1.28 -3.07 -26.63
CA GLU A 501 -1.17 -2.10 -25.54
C GLU A 501 0.29 -1.74 -25.22
N PHE A 502 1.21 -2.72 -25.28
CA PHE A 502 2.65 -2.49 -25.08
C PHE A 502 3.28 -1.55 -26.14
N VAL A 503 2.75 -1.52 -27.38
CA VAL A 503 3.23 -0.60 -28.42
C VAL A 503 2.76 0.83 -28.11
N GLN A 504 1.54 0.98 -27.58
CA GLN A 504 1.01 2.28 -27.16
C GLN A 504 1.78 2.79 -25.92
N GLU A 505 2.07 1.93 -24.96
CA GLU A 505 2.89 2.24 -23.78
C GLU A 505 4.32 2.64 -24.16
N ALA A 506 4.97 1.90 -25.05
CA ALA A 506 6.30 2.24 -25.53
C ALA A 506 6.34 3.59 -26.25
N ALA A 507 5.32 3.89 -27.07
CA ALA A 507 5.19 5.18 -27.74
C ALA A 507 4.92 6.34 -26.76
N GLN A 508 4.19 6.09 -25.67
CA GLN A 508 3.96 7.06 -24.59
C GLN A 508 5.20 7.27 -23.74
N ALA A 509 5.94 6.21 -23.41
CA ALA A 509 7.21 6.29 -22.68
C ALA A 509 8.27 7.10 -23.45
N ALA A 510 8.27 7.02 -24.77
CA ALA A 510 9.16 7.82 -25.63
C ALA A 510 8.80 9.32 -25.66
N GLN A 511 7.59 9.71 -25.22
CA GLN A 511 7.13 11.10 -25.15
C GLN A 511 7.26 11.73 -23.74
N VAL A 512 7.94 11.08 -22.81
CA VAL A 512 8.10 11.60 -21.45
C VAL A 512 8.91 12.90 -21.47
N SER A 513 8.23 14.02 -21.38
CA SER A 513 8.86 15.27 -20.97
C SER A 513 9.19 15.18 -19.49
N VAL A 514 10.47 15.22 -19.16
CA VAL A 514 10.95 15.29 -17.78
C VAL A 514 10.47 16.61 -17.18
N THR A 515 9.34 16.59 -16.50
CA THR A 515 8.92 17.71 -15.67
C THR A 515 9.50 17.48 -14.26
N VAL A 516 10.30 18.42 -13.79
CA VAL A 516 10.91 18.41 -12.45
C VAL A 516 9.83 18.35 -11.33
N TRP A 517 8.61 18.76 -11.63
CA TRP A 517 7.47 18.71 -10.73
C TRP A 517 6.41 17.76 -11.29
N PRO A 518 6.13 16.62 -10.62
CA PRO A 518 5.28 15.56 -11.18
C PRO A 518 3.82 15.96 -11.35
N PHE A 519 3.36 16.93 -10.58
CA PHE A 519 1.97 17.40 -10.61
C PHE A 519 1.72 18.51 -11.63
N GLY A 520 2.74 18.97 -12.35
CA GLY A 520 2.63 19.88 -13.48
C GLY A 520 1.78 21.13 -13.21
N ARG A 521 0.56 21.15 -13.75
CA ARG A 521 -0.38 22.28 -13.65
C ARG A 521 -1.38 22.16 -12.50
N GLU A 522 -1.25 21.17 -11.64
CA GLU A 522 -2.17 20.98 -10.51
C GLU A 522 -2.07 22.14 -9.52
N ARG A 523 -3.22 22.76 -9.23
CA ARG A 523 -3.31 23.96 -8.40
C ARG A 523 -3.47 23.65 -6.92
N ALA A 524 -4.09 22.53 -6.63
CA ALA A 524 -4.32 22.04 -5.28
C ALA A 524 -3.98 20.54 -5.20
N LEU A 525 -3.24 20.19 -4.19
CA LEU A 525 -2.79 18.81 -3.94
C LEU A 525 -3.40 18.30 -2.65
N THR A 526 -4.06 17.16 -2.76
CA THR A 526 -4.37 16.28 -1.66
C THR A 526 -3.30 15.18 -1.66
N TRP A 527 -2.11 15.52 -1.19
CA TRP A 527 -0.92 14.70 -1.30
C TRP A 527 -0.22 14.53 0.05
N LEU A 528 0.33 13.36 0.25
CA LEU A 528 1.24 13.02 1.33
C LEU A 528 2.60 12.67 0.73
N ASP A 529 3.66 13.15 1.35
CA ASP A 529 5.02 12.73 1.01
C ASP A 529 5.22 11.28 1.46
N GLN A 530 5.40 10.38 0.50
CA GLN A 530 5.59 8.93 0.74
C GLN A 530 7.02 8.58 1.20
N ASP A 531 7.89 9.58 1.34
CA ASP A 531 9.30 9.37 1.70
C ASP A 531 9.52 9.33 3.23
N ILE A 532 8.49 8.96 3.98
CA ILE A 532 8.63 8.63 5.40
C ILE A 532 9.19 7.21 5.46
N GLN A 533 10.51 7.09 5.55
CA GLN A 533 11.15 5.81 5.80
C GLN A 533 10.94 5.46 7.28
N ILE A 534 10.16 4.41 7.51
CA ILE A 534 9.99 3.80 8.83
C ILE A 534 11.08 2.73 8.93
N ARG A 535 11.92 2.84 9.94
CA ARG A 535 12.98 1.88 10.26
C ARG A 535 12.64 1.14 11.52
#